data_9e8db4ebb772018d185a737cb64b6b56
#
_entry.id   9e8db4ebb772018d185a737cb64b6b56
#
_cell.length_a   1.000
_cell.length_b   1.000
_cell.length_c   1.000
_cell.angle_alpha   90.00
_cell.angle_beta   90.00
_cell.angle_gamma   90.00
#
_symmetry.space_group_name_H-M   'P 1'
#
loop_
_entity.id
_entity.type
_entity.pdbx_description
1 polymer ?
#
loop_
_entity_poly.entity_id
_entity_poly.type
_entity_poly.pdbx_seq_one_letter_code
_entity_poly.pdbx_strand_id
1 'polypeptide(L)'
;TRALKGVSLKVERGEIVALLGENGAGKSTLIKVLGGIHRPDEGGVFIDGTAYAHEAGKSGGQKVAFIHQDLGLIDWMSVAENIALALGYAKTGRRIDWTATEAKADAALKLVEAEFPSTARVSSLTRTQKSLVAIARALAADCDYLVLDEPTASLPADEVERLFSAL
;
A
#
# COMPACT_ATOMS: atom_id res chain seq x y z
N THR A 1 15.37 23.97 -6.11
CA THR A 1 15.69 23.82 -4.67
C THR A 1 16.12 22.39 -4.44
N ARG A 2 17.25 22.16 -3.77
CA ARG A 2 17.77 20.82 -3.47
C ARG A 2 16.97 20.25 -2.28
N ALA A 3 16.05 19.32 -2.55
CA ALA A 3 15.14 18.76 -1.55
C ALA A 3 15.80 17.66 -0.70
N LEU A 4 16.67 16.83 -1.30
CA LEU A 4 17.47 15.80 -0.62
C LEU A 4 18.96 16.16 -0.76
N LYS A 5 19.70 16.04 0.34
CA LYS A 5 21.13 16.40 0.41
C LYS A 5 21.98 15.19 0.74
N GLY A 6 22.02 14.19 -0.18
CA GLY A 6 22.84 13.00 0.01
C GLY A 6 22.29 12.10 1.12
N VAL A 7 21.02 11.71 1.02
CA VAL A 7 20.35 10.80 1.96
C VAL A 7 20.60 9.36 1.54
N SER A 8 21.02 8.51 2.48
CA SER A 8 21.07 7.06 2.31
C SER A 8 20.17 6.42 3.34
N LEU A 9 19.31 5.50 2.90
CA LEU A 9 18.42 4.71 3.76
C LEU A 9 18.61 3.24 3.37
N LYS A 10 18.75 2.38 4.37
CA LYS A 10 18.77 0.94 4.19
C LYS A 10 17.66 0.35 5.04
N VAL A 11 16.91 -0.59 4.50
CA VAL A 11 15.84 -1.33 5.17
C VAL A 11 16.10 -2.81 4.93
N GLU A 12 16.12 -3.59 6.00
CA GLU A 12 16.31 -5.04 5.93
C GLU A 12 14.96 -5.76 5.77
N ARG A 13 15.01 -7.02 5.35
CA ARG A 13 13.80 -7.84 5.25
C ARG A 13 13.17 -8.08 6.63
N GLY A 14 11.85 -7.91 6.73
CA GLY A 14 11.12 -8.03 7.99
C GLY A 14 11.32 -6.85 8.95
N GLU A 15 11.97 -5.77 8.50
CA GLU A 15 12.18 -4.57 9.30
C GLU A 15 11.06 -3.56 9.07
N ILE A 16 10.59 -2.95 10.15
CA ILE A 16 9.67 -1.80 10.12
C ILE A 16 10.46 -0.55 10.43
N VAL A 17 10.53 0.36 9.48
CA VAL A 17 11.28 1.63 9.61
C VAL A 17 10.32 2.82 9.61
N ALA A 18 10.39 3.64 10.66
CA ALA A 18 9.66 4.90 10.73
C ALA A 18 10.53 6.07 10.25
N LEU A 19 10.07 6.75 9.19
CA LEU A 19 10.73 7.95 8.67
C LEU A 19 10.16 9.19 9.37
N LEU A 20 10.88 9.72 10.33
CA LEU A 20 10.47 10.88 11.12
C LEU A 20 11.23 12.15 10.70
N GLY A 21 10.62 13.31 10.90
CA GLY A 21 11.25 14.60 10.62
C GLY A 21 10.20 15.72 10.49
N GLU A 22 10.68 16.95 10.53
CA GLU A 22 9.85 18.14 10.41
C GLU A 22 9.19 18.27 9.01
N ASN A 23 8.19 19.16 8.92
CA ASN A 23 7.60 19.51 7.64
C ASN A 23 8.66 20.18 6.74
N GLY A 24 8.77 19.72 5.50
CA GLY A 24 9.81 20.18 4.57
C GLY A 24 11.16 19.47 4.68
N ALA A 25 11.34 18.51 5.61
CA ALA A 25 12.59 17.73 5.74
C ALA A 25 12.93 16.81 4.56
N GLY A 26 12.04 16.70 3.56
CA GLY A 26 12.25 15.89 2.37
C GLY A 26 11.63 14.49 2.43
N LYS A 27 10.89 14.12 3.49
CA LYS A 27 10.23 12.80 3.62
C LYS A 27 9.41 12.42 2.40
N SER A 28 8.44 13.25 2.03
CA SER A 28 7.58 13.01 0.85
C SER A 28 8.37 13.00 -0.47
N THR A 29 9.49 13.72 -0.56
CA THR A 29 10.36 13.65 -1.73
C THR A 29 11.06 12.29 -1.80
N LEU A 30 11.57 11.78 -0.66
CA LEU A 30 12.18 10.46 -0.59
C LEU A 30 11.15 9.37 -0.96
N ILE A 31 9.94 9.44 -0.41
CA ILE A 31 8.83 8.51 -0.74
C ILE A 31 8.51 8.57 -2.25
N LYS A 32 8.46 9.75 -2.85
CA LYS A 32 8.24 9.91 -4.29
C LYS A 32 9.39 9.36 -5.15
N VAL A 33 10.63 9.41 -4.66
CA VAL A 33 11.77 8.75 -5.30
C VAL A 33 11.64 7.24 -5.20
N LEU A 34 11.31 6.70 -4.02
CA LEU A 34 11.03 5.28 -3.84
C LEU A 34 9.86 4.81 -4.72
N GLY A 35 8.82 5.62 -4.84
CA GLY A 35 7.66 5.36 -5.72
C GLY A 35 7.91 5.59 -7.21
N GLY A 36 9.13 6.01 -7.60
CA GLY A 36 9.49 6.28 -8.99
C GLY A 36 8.77 7.48 -9.63
N ILE A 37 8.07 8.28 -8.83
CA ILE A 37 7.42 9.52 -9.28
C ILE A 37 8.49 10.57 -9.60
N HIS A 38 9.59 10.57 -8.83
CA HIS A 38 10.75 11.42 -9.07
C HIS A 38 12.00 10.58 -9.34
N ARG A 39 12.79 10.98 -10.33
CA ARG A 39 14.12 10.41 -10.54
C ARG A 39 15.12 11.17 -9.65
N PRO A 40 16.00 10.47 -8.92
CA PRO A 40 17.09 11.13 -8.20
C PRO A 40 18.09 11.73 -9.21
N ASP A 41 18.65 12.89 -8.88
CA ASP A 41 19.71 13.51 -9.70
C ASP A 41 21.01 12.70 -9.61
N GLU A 42 21.29 12.12 -8.44
CA GLU A 42 22.45 11.26 -8.16
C GLU A 42 22.02 10.07 -7.30
N GLY A 43 22.74 8.95 -7.40
CA GLY A 43 22.42 7.72 -6.68
C GLY A 43 21.28 6.94 -7.33
N GLY A 44 20.62 6.08 -6.54
CA GLY A 44 19.53 5.22 -7.03
C GLY A 44 18.87 4.45 -5.92
N VAL A 45 17.80 3.76 -6.26
CA VAL A 45 17.11 2.82 -5.39
C VAL A 45 17.50 1.41 -5.80
N PHE A 46 17.85 0.58 -4.84
CA PHE A 46 18.22 -0.81 -5.05
C PHE A 46 17.36 -1.71 -4.14
N ILE A 47 16.84 -2.79 -4.68
CA ILE A 47 16.10 -3.80 -3.94
C ILE A 47 16.83 -5.14 -4.16
N ASP A 48 17.21 -5.78 -3.06
CA ASP A 48 18.01 -7.03 -3.08
C ASP A 48 19.25 -6.90 -3.99
N GLY A 49 19.94 -5.76 -3.95
CA GLY A 49 21.13 -5.47 -4.76
C GLY A 49 20.86 -5.16 -6.23
N THR A 50 19.62 -5.25 -6.69
CA THR A 50 19.23 -4.94 -8.07
C THR A 50 18.70 -3.53 -8.16
N ALA A 51 19.15 -2.76 -9.16
CA ALA A 51 18.64 -1.41 -9.40
C ALA A 51 17.13 -1.45 -9.65
N TYR A 52 16.38 -0.74 -8.82
CA TYR A 52 14.93 -0.63 -8.94
C TYR A 52 14.60 0.51 -9.90
N ALA A 53 14.25 0.15 -11.12
CA ALA A 53 13.75 1.09 -12.10
C ALA A 53 12.21 1.03 -12.08
N HIS A 54 11.58 2.12 -11.66
CA HIS A 54 10.14 2.27 -11.68
C HIS A 54 9.66 2.58 -13.11
N GLU A 55 9.92 1.68 -14.05
CA GLU A 55 9.24 1.72 -15.35
C GLU A 55 8.01 0.82 -15.26
N ALA A 56 6.83 1.39 -15.48
CA ALA A 56 5.59 0.63 -15.53
C ALA A 56 5.76 -0.59 -16.47
N GLY A 57 5.73 -1.79 -15.90
CA GLY A 57 5.90 -3.04 -16.63
C GLY A 57 7.30 -3.66 -16.66
N LYS A 58 8.32 -3.05 -16.06
CA LYS A 58 9.70 -3.57 -16.04
C LYS A 58 10.33 -3.64 -14.64
N SER A 59 9.55 -3.63 -13.58
CA SER A 59 10.08 -3.98 -12.27
C SER A 59 10.57 -5.42 -12.30
N GLY A 60 11.81 -5.64 -11.96
CA GLY A 60 12.50 -6.94 -12.01
C GLY A 60 11.97 -7.96 -11.00
N GLY A 61 10.67 -8.17 -10.96
CA GLY A 61 9.99 -9.14 -10.12
C GLY A 61 9.63 -8.65 -8.72
N GLN A 62 10.22 -7.55 -8.23
CA GLN A 62 9.95 -7.04 -6.88
C GLN A 62 8.77 -6.07 -6.90
N LYS A 63 7.86 -6.29 -5.97
CA LYS A 63 6.60 -5.54 -5.89
C LYS A 63 6.65 -4.59 -4.70
N VAL A 64 6.67 -3.29 -4.98
CA VAL A 64 6.56 -2.25 -3.96
C VAL A 64 5.15 -1.68 -3.99
N ALA A 65 4.45 -1.76 -2.87
CA ALA A 65 3.14 -1.17 -2.71
C ALA A 65 3.24 0.16 -1.95
N PHE A 66 2.53 1.16 -2.45
CA PHE A 66 2.45 2.47 -1.82
C PHE A 66 1.02 2.73 -1.36
N ILE A 67 0.88 3.08 -0.09
CA ILE A 67 -0.37 3.55 0.48
C ILE A 67 -0.17 5.03 0.81
N HIS A 68 -0.72 5.88 -0.02
CA HIS A 68 -0.71 7.32 0.16
C HIS A 68 -1.80 7.76 1.14
N GLN A 69 -1.74 8.99 1.60
CA GLN A 69 -2.78 9.62 2.42
C GLN A 69 -4.18 9.53 1.77
N ASP A 70 -4.24 9.65 0.46
CA ASP A 70 -5.39 9.22 -0.33
C ASP A 70 -5.24 7.73 -0.65
N LEU A 71 -6.02 6.90 0.03
CA LEU A 71 -5.93 5.44 -0.02
C LEU A 71 -6.21 4.84 -1.40
N GLY A 72 -6.61 5.66 -2.37
CA GLY A 72 -6.93 5.22 -3.74
C GLY A 72 -8.06 4.19 -3.77
N LEU A 73 -9.04 4.33 -2.88
CA LEU A 73 -10.24 3.51 -2.83
C LEU A 73 -11.41 4.20 -3.53
N ILE A 74 -12.25 3.41 -4.16
CA ILE A 74 -13.46 3.89 -4.84
C ILE A 74 -14.63 3.71 -3.88
N ASP A 75 -15.12 4.82 -3.32
CA ASP A 75 -16.08 4.86 -2.22
C ASP A 75 -17.42 4.17 -2.54
N TRP A 76 -17.92 4.26 -3.77
CA TRP A 76 -19.19 3.65 -4.16
C TRP A 76 -19.10 2.15 -4.49
N MET A 77 -17.91 1.60 -4.60
CA MET A 77 -17.65 0.17 -4.78
C MET A 77 -17.63 -0.57 -3.44
N SER A 78 -17.82 -1.89 -3.50
CA SER A 78 -17.59 -2.77 -2.35
C SER A 78 -16.09 -2.93 -2.05
N VAL A 79 -15.78 -3.44 -0.88
CA VAL A 79 -14.41 -3.82 -0.50
C VAL A 79 -13.87 -4.88 -1.46
N ALA A 80 -14.67 -5.89 -1.80
CA ALA A 80 -14.29 -6.93 -2.74
C ALA A 80 -13.93 -6.37 -4.11
N GLU A 81 -14.70 -5.43 -4.62
CA GLU A 81 -14.41 -4.76 -5.89
C GLU A 81 -13.11 -3.95 -5.82
N ASN A 82 -12.90 -3.20 -4.74
CA ASN A 82 -11.66 -2.43 -4.55
C ASN A 82 -10.41 -3.31 -4.47
N ILE A 83 -10.49 -4.46 -3.83
CA ILE A 83 -9.40 -5.44 -3.79
C ILE A 83 -9.22 -6.09 -5.17
N ALA A 84 -10.31 -6.44 -5.85
CA ALA A 84 -10.27 -7.05 -7.16
C ALA A 84 -9.70 -6.14 -8.27
N LEU A 85 -9.74 -4.81 -8.09
CA LEU A 85 -9.07 -3.88 -9.00
C LEU A 85 -7.55 -4.10 -9.07
N ALA A 86 -6.93 -4.52 -7.96
CA ALA A 86 -5.51 -4.83 -7.91
C ALA A 86 -5.20 -6.27 -8.28
N LEU A 87 -5.99 -7.24 -7.75
CA LEU A 87 -5.75 -8.67 -7.94
C LEU A 87 -6.30 -9.22 -9.25
N GLY A 88 -7.18 -8.49 -9.90
CA GLY A 88 -8.03 -8.99 -10.98
C GLY A 88 -9.27 -9.72 -10.45
N TYR A 89 -10.39 -9.55 -11.14
CA TYR A 89 -11.63 -10.28 -10.86
C TYR A 89 -11.46 -11.76 -11.15
N ALA A 90 -11.95 -12.62 -10.26
CA ALA A 90 -12.07 -14.05 -10.55
C ALA A 90 -13.01 -14.26 -11.73
N LYS A 91 -12.72 -15.25 -12.57
CA LYS A 91 -13.50 -15.51 -13.79
C LYS A 91 -13.83 -16.99 -13.94
N THR A 92 -15.07 -17.26 -14.33
CA THR A 92 -15.49 -18.57 -14.82
C THR A 92 -15.81 -18.42 -16.31
N GLY A 93 -14.89 -18.90 -17.16
CA GLY A 93 -14.92 -18.64 -18.59
C GLY A 93 -14.76 -17.14 -18.90
N ARG A 94 -15.78 -16.53 -19.52
CA ARG A 94 -15.80 -15.10 -19.91
C ARG A 94 -16.56 -14.20 -18.92
N ARG A 95 -17.09 -14.76 -17.84
CA ARG A 95 -17.91 -14.02 -16.86
C ARG A 95 -17.14 -13.84 -15.54
N ILE A 96 -17.43 -12.74 -14.84
CA ILE A 96 -16.91 -12.53 -13.48
C ILE A 96 -17.61 -13.53 -12.55
N ASP A 97 -16.81 -14.20 -11.76
CA ASP A 97 -17.25 -15.05 -10.66
C ASP A 97 -17.22 -14.22 -9.38
N TRP A 98 -18.36 -13.69 -9.00
CA TRP A 98 -18.49 -12.82 -7.84
C TRP A 98 -18.21 -13.58 -6.54
N THR A 99 -18.69 -14.80 -6.41
CA THR A 99 -18.43 -15.62 -5.21
C THR A 99 -16.94 -15.86 -4.99
N ALA A 100 -16.23 -16.23 -6.05
CA ALA A 100 -14.79 -16.42 -5.99
C ALA A 100 -14.03 -15.09 -5.80
N THR A 101 -14.55 -13.97 -6.32
CA THR A 101 -13.98 -12.63 -6.11
C THR A 101 -14.11 -12.20 -4.64
N GLU A 102 -15.29 -12.37 -4.05
CA GLU A 102 -15.56 -12.09 -2.64
C GLU A 102 -14.71 -12.98 -1.73
N ALA A 103 -14.60 -14.28 -2.02
CA ALA A 103 -13.77 -15.19 -1.24
C ALA A 103 -12.28 -14.79 -1.24
N LYS A 104 -11.74 -14.28 -2.36
CA LYS A 104 -10.39 -13.73 -2.40
C LYS A 104 -10.25 -12.47 -1.55
N ALA A 105 -11.25 -11.60 -1.58
CA ALA A 105 -11.25 -10.39 -0.78
C ALA A 105 -11.36 -10.70 0.72
N ASP A 106 -12.20 -11.67 1.11
CA ASP A 106 -12.28 -12.13 2.51
C ASP A 106 -10.96 -12.74 2.98
N ALA A 107 -10.25 -13.48 2.11
CA ALA A 107 -8.92 -13.97 2.43
C ALA A 107 -7.91 -12.83 2.63
N ALA A 108 -7.97 -11.78 1.81
CA ALA A 108 -7.14 -10.58 1.97
C ALA A 108 -7.45 -9.83 3.28
N LEU A 109 -8.73 -9.67 3.63
CA LEU A 109 -9.15 -9.02 4.88
C LEU A 109 -8.68 -9.78 6.12
N LYS A 110 -8.58 -11.11 6.06
CA LYS A 110 -8.03 -11.92 7.16
C LYS A 110 -6.56 -11.63 7.44
N LEU A 111 -5.77 -11.22 6.43
CA LEU A 111 -4.35 -10.88 6.64
C LEU A 111 -4.17 -9.67 7.56
N VAL A 112 -5.18 -8.80 7.63
CA VAL A 112 -5.19 -7.58 8.43
C VAL A 112 -6.21 -7.63 9.57
N GLU A 113 -6.68 -8.83 9.91
CA GLU A 113 -7.66 -9.07 11.01
C GLU A 113 -8.91 -8.17 10.95
N ALA A 114 -9.38 -7.86 9.73
CA ALA A 114 -10.51 -6.98 9.53
C ALA A 114 -11.84 -7.69 9.87
N GLU A 115 -12.66 -7.04 10.69
CA GLU A 115 -13.93 -7.59 11.22
C GLU A 115 -15.18 -7.13 10.44
N PHE A 116 -15.03 -6.72 9.18
CA PHE A 116 -16.15 -6.30 8.33
C PHE A 116 -16.18 -7.12 7.02
N PRO A 117 -17.36 -7.32 6.42
CA PRO A 117 -17.51 -8.18 5.25
C PRO A 117 -16.96 -7.51 3.99
N SER A 118 -16.41 -8.30 3.06
CA SER A 118 -15.94 -7.80 1.77
C SER A 118 -17.04 -7.22 0.88
N THR A 119 -18.30 -7.55 1.16
CA THR A 119 -19.49 -7.00 0.48
C THR A 119 -19.85 -5.59 0.94
N ALA A 120 -19.27 -5.10 2.06
CA ALA A 120 -19.53 -3.74 2.54
C ALA A 120 -19.09 -2.69 1.52
N ARG A 121 -19.83 -1.60 1.41
CA ARG A 121 -19.43 -0.46 0.59
C ARG A 121 -18.34 0.33 1.30
N VAL A 122 -17.31 0.74 0.56
CA VAL A 122 -16.20 1.52 1.12
C VAL A 122 -16.68 2.85 1.72
N SER A 123 -17.73 3.46 1.17
CA SER A 123 -18.35 4.68 1.72
C SER A 123 -18.92 4.54 3.14
N SER A 124 -19.27 3.31 3.56
CA SER A 124 -19.80 3.05 4.92
C SER A 124 -18.72 2.76 5.95
N LEU A 125 -17.46 2.63 5.53
CA LEU A 125 -16.34 2.29 6.40
C LEU A 125 -15.75 3.51 7.10
N THR A 126 -15.25 3.31 8.32
CA THR A 126 -14.44 4.30 9.02
C THR A 126 -13.10 4.53 8.30
N ARG A 127 -12.39 5.59 8.65
CA ARG A 127 -11.06 5.88 8.08
C ARG A 127 -10.09 4.73 8.31
N THR A 128 -10.05 4.16 9.51
CA THR A 128 -9.22 3.01 9.87
C THR A 128 -9.58 1.78 9.04
N GLN A 129 -10.87 1.46 8.93
CA GLN A 129 -11.32 0.34 8.11
C GLN A 129 -10.91 0.52 6.64
N LYS A 130 -11.01 1.74 6.10
CA LYS A 130 -10.50 2.07 4.75
C LYS A 130 -8.99 1.83 4.64
N SER A 131 -8.21 2.22 5.66
CA SER A 131 -6.76 1.94 5.69
C SER A 131 -6.47 0.44 5.68
N LEU A 132 -7.20 -0.35 6.48
CA LEU A 132 -7.09 -1.81 6.47
C LEU A 132 -7.41 -2.41 5.09
N VAL A 133 -8.43 -1.90 4.38
CA VAL A 133 -8.72 -2.34 3.00
C VAL A 133 -7.54 -2.05 2.06
N ALA A 134 -6.93 -0.87 2.16
CA ALA A 134 -5.79 -0.51 1.33
C ALA A 134 -4.57 -1.40 1.61
N ILE A 135 -4.30 -1.72 2.89
CA ILE A 135 -3.24 -2.63 3.30
C ILE A 135 -3.54 -4.06 2.84
N ALA A 136 -4.75 -4.56 3.08
CA ALA A 136 -5.18 -5.89 2.63
C ALA A 136 -5.01 -6.05 1.11
N ARG A 137 -5.38 -5.03 0.35
CA ARG A 137 -5.20 -4.98 -1.11
C ARG A 137 -3.72 -5.09 -1.50
N ALA A 138 -2.83 -4.38 -0.79
CA ALA A 138 -1.40 -4.40 -1.04
C ALA A 138 -0.78 -5.76 -0.71
N LEU A 139 -1.08 -6.31 0.47
CA LEU A 139 -0.57 -7.61 0.92
C LEU A 139 -1.06 -8.75 0.03
N ALA A 140 -2.34 -8.73 -0.36
CA ALA A 140 -2.90 -9.73 -1.25
C ALA A 140 -2.33 -9.69 -2.67
N ALA A 141 -1.77 -8.54 -3.09
CA ALA A 141 -1.01 -8.42 -4.33
C ALA A 141 0.43 -8.96 -4.22
N ASP A 142 0.78 -9.57 -3.09
CA ASP A 142 2.09 -10.19 -2.84
C ASP A 142 3.22 -9.17 -3.00
N CYS A 143 3.13 -8.05 -2.26
CA CYS A 143 4.15 -7.02 -2.25
C CYS A 143 5.33 -7.43 -1.35
N ASP A 144 6.54 -7.17 -1.83
CA ASP A 144 7.78 -7.41 -1.07
C ASP A 144 8.06 -6.25 -0.09
N TYR A 145 7.62 -5.04 -0.43
CA TYR A 145 7.83 -3.82 0.34
C TYR A 145 6.55 -3.00 0.39
N LEU A 146 6.17 -2.57 1.59
CA LEU A 146 5.03 -1.71 1.83
C LEU A 146 5.49 -0.36 2.32
N VAL A 147 5.17 0.70 1.60
CA VAL A 147 5.46 2.09 1.97
C VAL A 147 4.16 2.78 2.36
N LEU A 148 4.10 3.29 3.58
CA LEU A 148 2.95 4.00 4.13
C LEU A 148 3.29 5.49 4.24
N ASP A 149 2.51 6.36 3.61
CA ASP A 149 2.65 7.81 3.69
C ASP A 149 1.62 8.39 4.65
N GLU A 150 2.07 8.76 5.86
CA GLU A 150 1.24 9.29 6.94
C GLU A 150 0.00 8.43 7.29
N PRO A 151 0.15 7.10 7.50
CA PRO A 151 -0.98 6.19 7.65
C PRO A 151 -1.83 6.49 8.89
N THR A 152 -1.27 7.20 9.86
CA THR A 152 -1.91 7.55 11.15
C THR A 152 -2.43 8.98 11.18
N ALA A 153 -2.24 9.77 10.12
CA ALA A 153 -2.76 11.13 10.07
C ALA A 153 -4.29 11.12 10.20
N SER A 154 -4.78 11.74 11.24
CA SER A 154 -6.22 11.84 11.56
C SER A 154 -6.85 10.57 12.17
N LEU A 155 -6.06 9.60 12.65
CA LEU A 155 -6.58 8.45 13.40
C LEU A 155 -6.50 8.69 14.90
N PRO A 156 -7.52 8.29 15.69
CA PRO A 156 -7.44 8.20 17.14
C PRO A 156 -6.35 7.19 17.59
N ALA A 157 -5.83 7.35 18.82
CA ALA A 157 -4.71 6.53 19.29
C ALA A 157 -5.00 5.02 19.34
N ASP A 158 -6.23 4.65 19.72
CA ASP A 158 -6.69 3.26 19.75
C ASP A 158 -6.79 2.64 18.34
N GLU A 159 -7.13 3.45 17.35
CA GLU A 159 -7.16 3.03 15.95
C GLU A 159 -5.76 2.90 15.35
N VAL A 160 -4.80 3.70 15.80
CA VAL A 160 -3.39 3.59 15.43
C VAL A 160 -2.80 2.26 15.90
N GLU A 161 -3.09 1.85 17.14
CA GLU A 161 -2.63 0.56 17.66
C GLU A 161 -3.17 -0.62 16.83
N ARG A 162 -4.45 -0.58 16.45
CA ARG A 162 -5.05 -1.62 15.59
C ARG A 162 -4.40 -1.67 14.20
N LEU A 163 -4.08 -0.52 13.64
CA LEU A 163 -3.39 -0.44 12.34
C LEU A 163 -2.01 -1.08 12.40
N PHE A 164 -1.23 -0.77 13.44
CA PHE A 164 0.11 -1.34 13.62
C PHE A 164 0.09 -2.82 14.00
N SER A 165 -0.94 -3.29 14.65
CA SER A 165 -1.10 -4.74 14.95
C SER A 165 -1.33 -5.57 13.69
N ALA A 166 -1.83 -4.97 12.62
CA ALA A 166 -2.09 -5.61 11.34
C ALA A 166 -0.90 -5.60 10.38
N LEU A 167 0.21 -4.92 10.74
CA LEU A 167 1.46 -4.81 9.97
C LEU A 167 2.53 -5.73 10.52
#